data_705396aa7a8f321cfb334805d40229ac
#
_entry.id   705396aa7a8f321cfb334805d40229ac
#
_cell.length_a   1.000
_cell.length_b   1.000
_cell.length_c   1.000
_cell.angle_alpha   90.00
_cell.angle_beta   90.00
_cell.angle_gamma   90.00
#
_symmetry.space_group_name_H-M   'P 1'
#
loop_
_entity.id
_entity.type
_entity.pdbx_description
1 polymer ?
#
loop_
_entity_poly.entity_id
_entity_poly.type
_entity_poly.pdbx_seq_one_letter_code
_entity_poly.pdbx_strand_id
1 'polypeptide(L)'
;MFIVFVTTGKYMRVDFPDKDAIPQELRLLMRSRHIYILFSALIHLALGVYLQLRPQVWRKVLQFGGSTVLVVSSVFLVWAFVVETYSYQHFSDISRNGIYLSLAGIGLHLIGGMIGAQASRLQDREAVSAHEVSSTLILV
;
A
#
# COMPACT_ATOMS: atom_id res chain seq x y z
N MET A 1 -3.30 -5.31 -9.43
CA MET A 1 -2.68 -3.99 -9.78
C MET A 1 -1.52 -4.09 -10.76
N PHE A 2 -0.63 -5.06 -10.64
CA PHE A 2 0.51 -5.18 -11.59
C PHE A 2 0.06 -5.37 -13.06
N ILE A 3 -0.95 -6.20 -13.31
CA ILE A 3 -1.51 -6.39 -14.66
C ILE A 3 -2.06 -5.06 -15.21
N VAL A 4 -2.74 -4.27 -14.39
CA VAL A 4 -3.27 -2.96 -14.79
C VAL A 4 -2.13 -2.01 -15.16
N PHE A 5 -1.04 -2.00 -14.38
CA PHE A 5 0.16 -1.23 -14.71
C PHE A 5 0.73 -1.62 -16.08
N VAL A 6 0.91 -2.91 -16.34
CA VAL A 6 1.44 -3.39 -17.63
C VAL A 6 0.50 -3.02 -18.78
N THR A 7 -0.81 -3.19 -18.58
CA THR A 7 -1.82 -2.89 -19.61
C THR A 7 -1.87 -1.41 -19.95
N THR A 8 -1.85 -0.53 -18.93
CA THR A 8 -1.82 0.93 -19.16
C THR A 8 -0.52 1.38 -19.81
N GLY A 9 0.61 0.75 -19.50
CA GLY A 9 1.88 1.00 -20.17
C GLY A 9 1.87 0.57 -21.65
N LYS A 10 1.27 -0.60 -21.94
CA LYS A 10 1.06 -1.06 -23.31
C LYS A 10 0.16 -0.10 -24.09
N TYR A 11 -0.95 0.33 -23.49
CA TYR A 11 -1.87 1.31 -24.08
C TYR A 11 -1.15 2.59 -24.46
N MET A 12 -0.37 3.20 -23.55
CA MET A 12 0.40 4.41 -23.85
C MET A 12 1.43 4.23 -24.99
N ARG A 13 1.92 3.01 -25.18
CA ARG A 13 2.90 2.71 -26.24
C ARG A 13 2.25 2.48 -27.61
N VAL A 14 1.09 1.82 -27.64
CA VAL A 14 0.43 1.39 -28.87
C VAL A 14 -0.41 2.51 -29.46
N ASP A 15 -1.19 3.21 -28.62
CA ASP A 15 -2.11 4.24 -29.10
C ASP A 15 -1.41 5.60 -29.32
N PHE A 16 -0.20 5.76 -28.79
CA PHE A 16 0.60 6.96 -28.93
C PHE A 16 2.01 6.63 -29.44
N PRO A 17 2.17 6.11 -30.66
CA PRO A 17 3.47 5.70 -31.19
C PRO A 17 4.39 6.91 -31.43
N ASP A 18 3.82 8.03 -31.87
CA ASP A 18 4.54 9.30 -32.03
C ASP A 18 4.38 10.17 -30.78
N LYS A 19 5.42 10.16 -29.95
CA LYS A 19 5.42 10.91 -28.69
C LYS A 19 5.57 12.42 -28.90
N ASP A 20 6.08 12.84 -30.03
CA ASP A 20 6.33 14.26 -30.33
C ASP A 20 5.07 14.93 -30.87
N ALA A 21 4.12 14.15 -31.39
CA ALA A 21 2.80 14.64 -31.80
C ALA A 21 1.88 14.94 -30.60
N ILE A 22 2.21 14.45 -29.39
CA ILE A 22 1.39 14.65 -28.19
C ILE A 22 1.89 15.89 -27.44
N PRO A 23 0.99 16.80 -27.00
CA PRO A 23 1.36 17.92 -26.15
C PRO A 23 2.15 17.46 -24.92
N GLN A 24 3.22 18.17 -24.57
CA GLN A 24 4.11 17.81 -23.47
C GLN A 24 3.36 17.64 -22.15
N GLU A 25 2.36 18.47 -21.89
CA GLU A 25 1.52 18.43 -20.70
C GLU A 25 0.78 17.09 -20.58
N LEU A 26 0.11 16.66 -21.65
CA LEU A 26 -0.61 15.38 -21.68
C LEU A 26 0.34 14.20 -21.45
N ARG A 27 1.51 14.23 -22.05
CA ARG A 27 2.55 13.21 -21.87
C ARG A 27 3.03 13.12 -20.41
N LEU A 28 3.22 14.26 -19.76
CA LEU A 28 3.61 14.31 -18.34
C LEU A 28 2.48 13.79 -17.44
N LEU A 29 1.23 14.16 -17.70
CA LEU A 29 0.06 13.68 -16.97
C LEU A 29 -0.09 12.15 -17.08
N MET A 30 0.03 11.60 -18.28
CA MET A 30 -0.01 10.14 -18.50
C MET A 30 1.08 9.43 -17.70
N ARG A 31 2.31 9.93 -17.72
CA ARG A 31 3.44 9.33 -17.00
C ARG A 31 3.23 9.39 -15.49
N SER A 32 2.83 10.54 -14.94
CA SER A 32 2.64 10.69 -13.50
C SER A 32 1.55 9.76 -12.97
N ARG A 33 0.41 9.67 -13.65
CA ARG A 33 -0.68 8.78 -13.24
C ARG A 33 -0.35 7.31 -13.42
N HIS A 34 0.43 6.96 -14.45
CA HIS A 34 0.95 5.61 -14.62
C HIS A 34 1.90 5.21 -13.46
N ILE A 35 2.72 6.16 -12.97
CA ILE A 35 3.58 5.95 -11.80
C ILE A 35 2.73 5.73 -10.53
N TYR A 36 1.59 6.40 -10.36
CA TYR A 36 0.69 6.15 -9.22
C TYR A 36 0.10 4.73 -9.24
N ILE A 37 -0.21 4.20 -10.43
CA ILE A 37 -0.65 2.80 -10.58
C ILE A 37 0.49 1.85 -10.20
N LEU A 38 1.72 2.12 -10.61
CA LEU A 38 2.90 1.34 -10.20
C LEU A 38 3.10 1.38 -8.68
N PHE A 39 3.03 2.57 -8.08
CA PHE A 39 3.14 2.75 -6.63
C PHE A 39 2.11 1.90 -5.89
N SER A 40 0.84 1.96 -6.32
CA SER A 40 -0.21 1.11 -5.76
C SER A 40 0.09 -0.39 -5.93
N ALA A 41 0.60 -0.81 -7.10
CA ALA A 41 0.97 -2.20 -7.35
C ALA A 41 2.10 -2.68 -6.41
N LEU A 42 3.11 -1.84 -6.17
CA LEU A 42 4.22 -2.13 -5.25
C LEU A 42 3.75 -2.24 -3.80
N ILE A 43 2.83 -1.37 -3.36
CA ILE A 43 2.23 -1.47 -2.03
C ILE A 43 1.51 -2.80 -1.85
N HIS A 44 0.68 -3.22 -2.82
CA HIS A 44 -0.02 -4.50 -2.74
C HIS A 44 0.93 -5.69 -2.74
N LEU A 45 2.01 -5.61 -3.51
CA LEU A 45 3.04 -6.66 -3.52
C LEU A 45 3.76 -6.74 -2.17
N ALA A 46 4.20 -5.61 -1.64
CA ALA A 46 4.85 -5.55 -0.34
C ALA A 46 3.94 -6.09 0.78
N LEU A 47 2.67 -5.67 0.81
CA LEU A 47 1.71 -6.18 1.78
C LEU A 47 1.45 -7.68 1.60
N GLY A 48 1.37 -8.17 0.36
CA GLY A 48 1.19 -9.60 0.09
C GLY A 48 2.35 -10.46 0.62
N VAL A 49 3.57 -9.94 0.60
CA VAL A 49 4.76 -10.62 1.12
C VAL A 49 4.87 -10.52 2.65
N TYR A 50 4.54 -9.35 3.23
CA TYR A 50 4.76 -9.07 4.65
C TYR A 50 3.52 -9.21 5.53
N LEU A 51 2.33 -9.44 4.93
CA LEU A 51 1.09 -9.54 5.68
C LEU A 51 1.05 -10.84 6.50
N GLN A 52 1.26 -10.73 7.80
CA GLN A 52 1.02 -11.80 8.76
C GLN A 52 -0.30 -11.53 9.50
N LEU A 53 -1.30 -12.38 9.25
CA LEU A 53 -2.57 -12.32 9.95
C LEU A 53 -2.36 -12.69 11.42
N ARG A 54 -2.55 -11.72 12.30
CA ARG A 54 -2.43 -11.94 13.75
C ARG A 54 -3.74 -12.45 14.35
N PRO A 55 -3.73 -13.29 15.38
CA PRO A 55 -4.94 -13.93 15.94
C PRO A 55 -5.90 -12.94 16.63
N GLN A 56 -5.42 -11.79 17.08
CA GLN A 56 -6.22 -10.79 17.81
C GLN A 56 -7.27 -10.13 16.89
N VAL A 57 -8.54 -10.14 17.31
CA VAL A 57 -9.69 -9.70 16.51
C VAL A 57 -9.55 -8.25 16.02
N TRP A 58 -9.22 -7.30 16.91
CA TRP A 58 -9.11 -5.89 16.55
C TRP A 58 -8.00 -5.62 15.53
N ARG A 59 -6.93 -6.41 15.53
CA ARG A 59 -5.83 -6.32 14.56
C ARG A 59 -6.25 -6.85 13.19
N LYS A 60 -7.04 -7.94 13.16
CA LYS A 60 -7.67 -8.41 11.92
C LYS A 60 -8.54 -7.31 11.32
N VAL A 61 -9.35 -6.65 12.14
CA VAL A 61 -10.22 -5.55 11.68
C VAL A 61 -9.40 -4.41 11.07
N LEU A 62 -8.30 -3.98 11.73
CA LEU A 62 -7.42 -2.94 11.18
C LEU A 62 -6.74 -3.38 9.87
N GLN A 63 -6.28 -4.63 9.79
CA GLN A 63 -5.64 -5.15 8.59
C GLN A 63 -6.63 -5.28 7.42
N PHE A 64 -7.83 -5.81 7.68
CA PHE A 64 -8.88 -5.88 6.67
C PHE A 64 -9.35 -4.49 6.24
N GLY A 65 -9.57 -3.59 7.20
CA GLY A 65 -9.92 -2.20 6.92
C GLY A 65 -8.85 -1.51 6.06
N GLY A 66 -7.58 -1.64 6.43
CA GLY A 66 -6.46 -1.12 5.67
C GLY A 66 -6.39 -1.70 4.25
N SER A 67 -6.58 -3.02 4.09
CA SER A 67 -6.62 -3.66 2.77
C SER A 67 -7.77 -3.15 1.92
N THR A 68 -8.96 -3.00 2.49
CA THR A 68 -10.13 -2.46 1.79
C THR A 68 -9.87 -1.02 1.32
N VAL A 69 -9.33 -0.17 2.19
CA VAL A 69 -8.98 1.21 1.84
C VAL A 69 -7.95 1.24 0.71
N LEU A 70 -6.95 0.35 0.71
CA LEU A 70 -5.96 0.26 -0.37
C LEU A 70 -6.56 -0.20 -1.70
N VAL A 71 -7.49 -1.15 -1.68
CA VAL A 71 -8.20 -1.57 -2.89
C VAL A 71 -9.04 -0.42 -3.45
N VAL A 72 -9.78 0.29 -2.61
CA VAL A 72 -10.56 1.48 -3.01
C VAL A 72 -9.64 2.56 -3.58
N SER A 73 -8.53 2.86 -2.91
CA SER A 73 -7.50 3.77 -3.42
C SER A 73 -7.01 3.39 -4.81
N SER A 74 -6.75 2.11 -5.03
CA SER A 74 -6.29 1.61 -6.34
C SER A 74 -7.31 1.85 -7.45
N VAL A 75 -8.60 1.69 -7.15
CA VAL A 75 -9.69 2.00 -8.09
C VAL A 75 -9.69 3.50 -8.43
N PHE A 76 -9.53 4.38 -7.42
CA PHE A 76 -9.43 5.82 -7.64
C PHE A 76 -8.23 6.18 -8.55
N LEU A 77 -7.07 5.59 -8.33
CA LEU A 77 -5.86 5.87 -9.13
C LEU A 77 -6.00 5.40 -10.59
N VAL A 78 -6.63 4.24 -10.82
CA VAL A 78 -6.93 3.76 -12.18
C VAL A 78 -7.99 4.65 -12.84
N TRP A 79 -9.04 5.03 -12.10
CA TRP A 79 -10.07 5.93 -12.60
C TRP A 79 -9.51 7.30 -12.97
N ALA A 80 -8.62 7.84 -12.13
CA ALA A 80 -7.90 9.09 -12.41
C ALA A 80 -7.08 9.00 -13.70
N PHE A 81 -6.41 7.88 -13.96
CA PHE A 81 -5.67 7.68 -15.21
C PHE A 81 -6.59 7.81 -16.43
N VAL A 82 -7.79 7.24 -16.37
CA VAL A 82 -8.74 7.25 -17.49
C VAL A 82 -9.39 8.64 -17.66
N VAL A 83 -9.89 9.25 -16.59
CA VAL A 83 -10.71 10.46 -16.69
C VAL A 83 -9.89 11.74 -16.70
N GLU A 84 -8.95 11.86 -15.76
CA GLU A 84 -8.24 13.12 -15.54
C GLU A 84 -7.12 13.38 -16.56
N THR A 85 -6.56 12.33 -17.14
CA THR A 85 -5.50 12.49 -18.15
C THR A 85 -6.01 13.26 -19.36
N TYR A 86 -7.20 12.91 -19.84
CA TYR A 86 -7.78 13.54 -21.03
C TYR A 86 -8.47 14.88 -20.78
N SER A 87 -8.79 15.19 -19.52
CA SER A 87 -9.38 16.48 -19.16
C SER A 87 -8.35 17.58 -18.91
N TYR A 88 -7.06 17.30 -19.07
CA TYR A 88 -5.95 18.23 -18.80
C TYR A 88 -5.96 18.82 -17.37
N GLN A 89 -6.57 18.14 -16.44
CA GLN A 89 -6.63 18.58 -15.04
C GLN A 89 -5.32 18.29 -14.32
N HIS A 90 -4.53 19.34 -14.05
CA HIS A 90 -3.26 19.23 -13.35
C HIS A 90 -3.42 18.90 -11.88
N PHE A 91 -4.43 19.50 -11.23
CA PHE A 91 -4.79 19.24 -9.82
C PHE A 91 -6.14 18.55 -9.77
N SER A 92 -6.12 17.25 -9.84
CA SER A 92 -7.36 16.51 -9.80
C SER A 92 -7.63 15.95 -8.42
N ASP A 93 -8.86 16.09 -7.99
CA ASP A 93 -9.32 15.61 -6.70
C ASP A 93 -9.28 14.07 -6.61
N ILE A 94 -9.46 13.39 -7.74
CA ILE A 94 -9.50 11.92 -7.77
C ILE A 94 -8.12 11.32 -7.49
N SER A 95 -7.08 11.79 -8.20
CA SER A 95 -5.70 11.36 -7.95
C SER A 95 -5.25 11.68 -6.54
N ARG A 96 -5.55 12.88 -6.04
CA ARG A 96 -5.21 13.32 -4.68
C ARG A 96 -5.86 12.44 -3.63
N ASN A 97 -7.17 12.20 -3.74
CA ASN A 97 -7.91 11.35 -2.83
C ASN A 97 -7.40 9.89 -2.89
N GLY A 98 -7.06 9.38 -4.07
CA GLY A 98 -6.45 8.08 -4.24
C GLY A 98 -5.14 7.95 -3.46
N ILE A 99 -4.26 8.95 -3.53
CA ILE A 99 -2.98 8.96 -2.79
C ILE A 99 -3.23 9.01 -1.28
N TYR A 100 -4.12 9.89 -0.80
CA TYR A 100 -4.43 9.98 0.63
C TYR A 100 -5.03 8.69 1.18
N LEU A 101 -5.91 8.04 0.43
CA LEU A 101 -6.45 6.72 0.78
C LEU A 101 -5.34 5.65 0.84
N SER A 102 -4.38 5.68 -0.10
CA SER A 102 -3.22 4.78 -0.05
C SER A 102 -2.42 4.96 1.24
N LEU A 103 -2.11 6.20 1.60
CA LEU A 103 -1.37 6.51 2.83
C LEU A 103 -2.14 6.10 4.09
N ALA A 104 -3.45 6.35 4.12
CA ALA A 104 -4.32 5.92 5.23
C ALA A 104 -4.34 4.38 5.35
N GLY A 105 -4.48 3.66 4.25
CA GLY A 105 -4.45 2.19 4.23
C GLY A 105 -3.12 1.62 4.73
N ILE A 106 -1.99 2.18 4.30
CA ILE A 106 -0.66 1.82 4.80
C ILE A 106 -0.57 2.09 6.31
N GLY A 107 -1.02 3.26 6.77
CA GLY A 107 -1.03 3.64 8.18
C GLY A 107 -1.79 2.64 9.04
N LEU A 108 -2.98 2.19 8.61
CA LEU A 108 -3.76 1.16 9.30
C LEU A 108 -3.01 -0.17 9.42
N HIS A 109 -2.31 -0.58 8.35
CA HIS A 109 -1.48 -1.78 8.37
C HIS A 109 -0.28 -1.65 9.32
N LEU A 110 0.40 -0.51 9.33
CA LEU A 110 1.52 -0.24 10.22
C LEU A 110 1.07 -0.26 11.69
N ILE A 111 -0.01 0.43 12.02
CA ILE A 111 -0.58 0.44 13.38
C ILE A 111 -0.94 -1.00 13.81
N GLY A 112 -1.66 -1.75 12.96
CA GLY A 112 -2.01 -3.15 13.23
C GLY A 112 -0.80 -4.07 13.38
N GLY A 113 0.32 -3.76 12.71
CA GLY A 113 1.58 -4.52 12.75
C GLY A 113 2.45 -4.20 13.97
N MET A 114 2.71 -2.91 14.25
CA MET A 114 3.68 -2.45 15.25
C MET A 114 3.28 -2.78 16.70
N ILE A 115 2.02 -2.55 17.06
CA ILE A 115 1.55 -2.74 18.43
C ILE A 115 1.74 -4.19 18.92
N GLY A 116 1.80 -5.16 18.01
CA GLY A 116 1.98 -6.56 18.40
C GLY A 116 3.43 -7.03 18.48
N ALA A 117 4.33 -6.36 17.80
CA ALA A 117 5.75 -6.68 17.93
C ALA A 117 6.29 -6.30 19.30
N GLN A 118 5.74 -5.26 19.93
CA GLN A 118 6.10 -4.86 21.28
C GLN A 118 5.54 -5.84 22.34
N ALA A 119 4.28 -6.27 22.21
CA ALA A 119 3.67 -7.20 23.16
C ALA A 119 4.36 -8.58 23.18
N SER A 120 4.75 -9.12 22.02
CA SER A 120 5.50 -10.38 21.98
C SER A 120 6.89 -10.26 22.60
N ARG A 121 7.58 -9.15 22.39
CA ARG A 121 8.91 -8.92 22.99
C ARG A 121 8.84 -8.80 24.52
N LEU A 122 7.77 -8.24 25.07
CA LEU A 122 7.58 -8.16 26.53
C LEU A 122 7.31 -9.54 27.11
N GLN A 123 6.44 -10.34 26.48
CA GLN A 123 6.18 -11.72 26.89
C GLN A 123 7.43 -12.60 26.86
N ASP A 124 8.23 -12.49 25.80
CA ASP A 124 9.49 -13.24 25.68
C ASP A 124 10.49 -12.85 26.79
N ARG A 125 10.56 -11.57 27.15
CA ARG A 125 11.41 -11.10 28.26
C ARG A 125 10.94 -11.61 29.61
N GLU A 126 9.62 -11.60 29.87
CA GLU A 126 9.06 -12.13 31.10
C GLU A 126 9.28 -13.63 31.22
N ALA A 127 9.14 -14.40 30.15
CA ALA A 127 9.38 -15.83 30.13
C ALA A 127 10.87 -16.16 30.39
N VAL A 128 11.81 -15.43 29.81
CA VAL A 128 13.25 -15.60 30.05
C VAL A 128 13.59 -15.27 31.51
N SER A 129 13.07 -14.17 32.07
CA SER A 129 13.30 -13.77 33.46
C SER A 129 12.73 -14.81 34.45
N ALA A 130 11.53 -15.35 34.19
CA ALA A 130 10.96 -16.38 35.02
C ALA A 130 11.78 -17.68 35.02
N HIS A 131 12.36 -18.05 33.89
CA HIS A 131 13.23 -19.22 33.75
C HIS A 131 14.54 -19.05 34.50
N GLU A 132 15.17 -17.87 34.46
CA GLU A 132 16.40 -17.56 35.20
C GLU A 132 16.19 -17.63 36.73
N VAL A 133 15.08 -17.06 37.21
CA VAL A 133 14.74 -17.13 38.65
C VAL A 133 14.52 -18.56 39.08
N SER A 134 13.82 -19.38 38.29
CA SER A 134 13.57 -20.79 38.60
C SER A 134 14.84 -21.63 38.64
N SER A 135 15.75 -21.38 37.70
CA SER A 135 17.03 -22.11 37.64
C SER A 135 17.98 -21.76 38.79
N THR A 136 17.93 -20.53 39.30
CA THR A 136 18.74 -20.09 40.45
C THR A 136 18.23 -20.68 41.75
N LEU A 137 16.91 -20.87 41.91
CA LEU A 137 16.29 -21.49 43.08
C LEU A 137 16.57 -22.99 43.23
N ILE A 138 16.88 -23.70 42.15
CA ILE A 138 17.18 -25.15 42.15
C ILE A 138 18.65 -25.42 42.54
N LEU A 139 19.52 -24.43 42.45
CA LEU A 139 20.95 -24.53 42.72
C LEU A 139 21.33 -24.17 44.18
N VAL A 140 20.38 -23.76 45.02
CA VAL A 140 20.51 -23.48 46.44
C VAL A 140 19.87 -24.58 47.25
#